data_fe9e9961bcfa7b3fd3e06f3d79557712
#
_entry.id   fe9e9961bcfa7b3fd3e06f3d79557712
#
_cell.length_a   1.000
_cell.length_b   1.000
_cell.length_c   1.000
_cell.angle_alpha   90.00
_cell.angle_beta   90.00
_cell.angle_gamma   90.00
#
_symmetry.space_group_name_H-M   'P 1'
#
loop_
_entity.id
_entity.type
_entity.pdbx_description
1 polymer ?
#
loop_
_entity_poly.entity_id
_entity_poly.type
_entity_poly.pdbx_seq_one_letter_code
_entity_poly.pdbx_strand_id
1 'polypeptide(L)'
;MKVVKLSHPNYEYDVHSLVKAFYAEDQVTVITPETKPEKLAELEPQVSLEIELAETGAKIRVGEEDFLWDAETENLADGYKNGLKRFLYRTLSKVTGQKLPWGNLTGIRPTKIAYGMLDEGRSDAEILEFMEQSHYVSEEKALLGIDIAKRERDLLKEIHYEGGYSLYIGIPFCPTTCLYCSFTSYPIAAFRRQVDAYVDAVIKEMDYVAENFQDKVLDTVYIGGGTPTTLEPEQLDRLITALKSKFDFSTVKEFTVEAGRADSITREKLEVLYRHQVSRISVNPQTMKQETLDIIGRKASVEQVLTAYRLAREVGFDNINMDLILGLPGELEADVQRTIEKIVELAPDSLTVHSLAIKRASRLNQWIQENGVSMLHNTDETMKIAAAGAEKLGMKPYYLYRQKNMSGNFENTGYAHPGKYGLYNILIMEEKQTIVALGAGSITKRVFPDGRIERCDNVKDVGLYIEKIDEMIERKKELFAE
;
A
#
# COMPACT_ATOMS: atom_id res chain seq x y z
N MET A 1 4.48 4.12 -26.37
CA MET A 1 5.38 4.91 -25.51
C MET A 1 5.06 6.39 -25.66
N LYS A 2 5.08 7.16 -24.58
CA LYS A 2 4.92 8.64 -24.58
C LYS A 2 6.23 9.28 -24.14
N VAL A 3 6.80 10.13 -24.97
CA VAL A 3 8.01 10.90 -24.64
C VAL A 3 7.61 12.35 -24.38
N VAL A 4 7.97 12.85 -23.21
CA VAL A 4 7.71 14.23 -22.77
C VAL A 4 9.02 15.00 -22.76
N LYS A 5 9.12 16.07 -23.51
CA LYS A 5 10.25 17.00 -23.49
C LYS A 5 9.94 18.14 -22.51
N LEU A 6 10.76 18.29 -21.47
CA LEU A 6 10.62 19.32 -20.44
C LEU A 6 11.82 20.26 -20.52
N SER A 7 11.56 21.55 -20.62
CA SER A 7 12.61 22.57 -20.80
C SER A 7 13.58 22.73 -19.62
N HIS A 8 13.18 22.25 -18.42
CA HIS A 8 13.98 22.32 -17.20
C HIS A 8 13.72 21.11 -16.31
N PRO A 9 14.71 20.53 -15.58
CA PRO A 9 14.53 19.34 -14.76
C PRO A 9 13.58 19.52 -13.57
N ASN A 10 13.31 20.75 -13.17
CA ASN A 10 12.32 21.03 -12.13
C ASN A 10 10.96 20.43 -12.52
N TYR A 11 10.29 19.82 -11.55
CA TYR A 11 8.97 19.17 -11.72
C TYR A 11 8.93 17.93 -12.63
N GLU A 12 10.09 17.39 -13.06
CA GLU A 12 10.16 16.17 -13.88
C GLU A 12 9.29 15.05 -13.29
N TYR A 13 9.40 14.83 -11.98
CA TYR A 13 8.64 13.82 -11.26
C TYR A 13 7.12 14.09 -11.30
N ASP A 14 6.70 15.34 -11.08
CA ASP A 14 5.27 15.70 -11.07
C ASP A 14 4.67 15.58 -12.48
N VAL A 15 5.40 16.02 -13.50
CA VAL A 15 5.03 15.89 -14.91
C VAL A 15 4.92 14.42 -15.31
N HIS A 16 5.96 13.61 -15.05
CA HIS A 16 5.95 12.19 -15.34
C HIS A 16 4.75 11.50 -14.70
N SER A 17 4.52 11.76 -13.41
CA SER A 17 3.46 11.09 -12.66
C SER A 17 2.07 11.42 -13.17
N LEU A 18 1.83 12.67 -13.57
CA LEU A 18 0.52 13.09 -14.07
C LEU A 18 0.30 12.61 -15.52
N VAL A 19 1.31 12.69 -16.38
CA VAL A 19 1.22 12.14 -17.75
C VAL A 19 0.97 10.62 -17.70
N LYS A 20 1.70 9.91 -16.83
CA LYS A 20 1.49 8.46 -16.63
C LYS A 20 0.09 8.13 -16.14
N ALA A 21 -0.53 8.98 -15.36
CA ALA A 21 -1.91 8.79 -14.90
C ALA A 21 -2.94 8.84 -16.05
N PHE A 22 -2.74 9.71 -17.04
CA PHE A 22 -3.57 9.78 -18.24
C PHE A 22 -3.27 8.68 -19.28
N TYR A 23 -2.02 8.24 -19.35
CA TYR A 23 -1.55 7.22 -20.29
C TYR A 23 -1.08 5.97 -19.52
N ALA A 24 -1.99 5.38 -18.75
CA ALA A 24 -1.67 4.28 -17.85
C ALA A 24 -1.08 3.05 -18.56
N GLU A 25 -1.46 2.78 -19.81
CA GLU A 25 -0.97 1.67 -20.62
C GLU A 25 0.39 1.97 -21.29
N ASP A 26 0.73 3.26 -21.46
CA ASP A 26 1.97 3.66 -22.12
C ASP A 26 3.17 3.67 -21.15
N GLN A 27 4.34 3.33 -21.68
CA GLN A 27 5.58 3.72 -21.02
C GLN A 27 5.77 5.23 -21.21
N VAL A 28 5.91 5.96 -20.12
CA VAL A 28 6.18 7.40 -20.12
C VAL A 28 7.65 7.65 -19.80
N THR A 29 8.31 8.47 -20.60
CA THR A 29 9.68 8.92 -20.38
C THR A 29 9.73 10.42 -20.49
N VAL A 30 10.30 11.11 -19.48
CA VAL A 30 10.58 12.55 -19.55
C VAL A 30 12.04 12.74 -19.94
N ILE A 31 12.29 13.61 -20.90
CA ILE A 31 13.61 14.06 -21.29
C ILE A 31 13.77 15.55 -20.94
N THR A 32 14.93 15.89 -20.41
CA THR A 32 15.30 17.24 -19.97
C THR A 32 16.66 17.62 -20.56
N PRO A 33 17.12 18.86 -20.47
CA PRO A 33 18.48 19.23 -20.87
C PRO A 33 19.60 18.44 -20.18
N GLU A 34 19.31 17.83 -19.01
CA GLU A 34 20.26 17.00 -18.26
C GLU A 34 20.24 15.51 -18.70
N THR A 35 19.35 15.15 -19.61
CA THR A 35 19.30 13.78 -20.16
C THR A 35 20.56 13.49 -20.96
N LYS A 36 21.14 12.30 -20.79
CA LYS A 36 22.37 11.88 -21.51
C LYS A 36 22.19 12.06 -23.03
N PRO A 37 23.19 12.62 -23.74
CA PRO A 37 23.07 12.95 -25.18
C PRO A 37 22.64 11.77 -26.05
N GLU A 38 23.14 10.55 -25.78
CA GLU A 38 22.79 9.34 -26.52
C GLU A 38 21.29 9.03 -26.39
N LYS A 39 20.75 9.09 -25.16
CA LYS A 39 19.35 8.85 -24.88
C LYS A 39 18.46 9.98 -25.42
N LEU A 40 18.96 11.21 -25.39
CA LEU A 40 18.27 12.37 -25.95
C LEU A 40 18.08 12.20 -27.45
N ALA A 41 19.16 11.87 -28.20
CA ALA A 41 19.13 11.64 -29.64
C ALA A 41 18.18 10.49 -30.05
N GLU A 42 18.06 9.46 -29.23
CA GLU A 42 17.14 8.34 -29.46
C GLU A 42 15.66 8.75 -29.25
N LEU A 43 15.37 9.52 -28.21
CA LEU A 43 14.01 9.80 -27.76
C LEU A 43 13.42 11.09 -28.37
N GLU A 44 14.24 12.09 -28.71
CA GLU A 44 13.77 13.37 -29.22
C GLU A 44 12.87 13.28 -30.46
N PRO A 45 13.14 12.39 -31.46
CA PRO A 45 12.22 12.20 -32.58
C PRO A 45 10.85 11.60 -32.21
N GLN A 46 10.71 11.06 -30.98
CA GLN A 46 9.50 10.40 -30.48
C GLN A 46 8.71 11.31 -29.53
N VAL A 47 9.11 12.58 -29.37
CA VAL A 47 8.43 13.53 -28.47
C VAL A 47 6.97 13.69 -28.87
N SER A 48 6.08 13.42 -27.93
CA SER A 48 4.64 13.52 -28.11
C SER A 48 4.03 14.67 -27.28
N LEU A 49 4.78 15.23 -26.34
CA LEU A 49 4.40 16.32 -25.47
C LEU A 49 5.63 17.18 -25.19
N GLU A 50 5.55 18.47 -25.46
CA GLU A 50 6.60 19.45 -25.08
C GLU A 50 6.07 20.40 -24.03
N ILE A 51 6.86 20.62 -22.97
CA ILE A 51 6.54 21.54 -21.87
C ILE A 51 7.67 22.53 -21.71
N GLU A 52 7.38 23.78 -22.00
CA GLU A 52 8.28 24.92 -21.79
C GLU A 52 7.84 25.63 -20.51
N LEU A 53 8.71 25.63 -19.49
CA LEU A 53 8.50 26.35 -18.23
C LEU A 53 9.05 27.79 -18.33
N ALA A 54 8.31 28.75 -17.82
CA ALA A 54 8.71 30.13 -17.64
C ALA A 54 8.49 30.57 -16.19
N GLU A 55 9.06 31.68 -15.78
CA GLU A 55 8.91 32.22 -14.41
C GLU A 55 7.45 32.52 -14.06
N THR A 56 6.68 33.03 -15.02
CA THR A 56 5.29 33.46 -14.85
C THR A 56 4.28 32.59 -15.62
N GLY A 57 4.64 31.36 -16.00
CA GLY A 57 3.71 30.52 -16.73
C GLY A 57 4.36 29.31 -17.35
N ALA A 58 3.64 28.65 -18.25
CA ALA A 58 4.14 27.55 -19.04
C ALA A 58 3.41 27.43 -20.38
N LYS A 59 4.08 26.77 -21.33
CA LYS A 59 3.51 26.38 -22.61
C LYS A 59 3.57 24.86 -22.74
N ILE A 60 2.45 24.25 -23.14
CA ILE A 60 2.39 22.84 -23.47
C ILE A 60 2.02 22.70 -24.94
N ARG A 61 2.81 21.92 -25.69
CA ARG A 61 2.51 21.53 -27.07
C ARG A 61 2.19 20.05 -27.15
N VAL A 62 1.06 19.73 -27.78
CA VAL A 62 0.63 18.35 -28.07
C VAL A 62 0.31 18.25 -29.56
N GLY A 63 1.15 17.55 -30.31
CA GLY A 63 1.07 17.57 -31.77
C GLY A 63 1.25 18.98 -32.34
N GLU A 64 0.24 19.51 -33.06
CA GLU A 64 0.25 20.87 -33.60
C GLU A 64 -0.46 21.91 -32.71
N GLU A 65 -1.07 21.48 -31.58
CA GLU A 65 -1.80 22.38 -30.68
C GLU A 65 -0.89 22.92 -29.57
N ASP A 66 -0.92 24.26 -29.40
CA ASP A 66 -0.25 24.97 -28.30
C ASP A 66 -1.28 25.39 -27.24
N PHE A 67 -0.96 25.11 -26.00
CA PHE A 67 -1.70 25.51 -24.80
C PHE A 67 -0.80 26.46 -24.00
N LEU A 68 -1.36 27.56 -23.55
CA LEU A 68 -0.64 28.59 -22.78
C LEU A 68 -1.26 28.73 -21.40
N TRP A 69 -0.41 28.89 -20.41
CA TRP A 69 -0.79 29.21 -19.05
C TRP A 69 0.03 30.42 -18.58
N ASP A 70 -0.70 31.42 -18.07
CA ASP A 70 -0.16 32.58 -17.42
C ASP A 70 -0.44 32.46 -15.91
N ALA A 71 0.61 32.33 -15.12
CA ALA A 71 0.55 32.19 -13.68
C ALA A 71 -0.03 33.43 -12.97
N GLU A 72 0.07 34.61 -13.57
CA GLU A 72 -0.49 35.86 -13.02
C GLU A 72 -2.03 35.85 -13.06
N THR A 73 -2.63 35.09 -13.95
CA THR A 73 -4.09 34.97 -14.08
C THR A 73 -4.75 34.02 -13.10
N GLU A 74 -3.97 33.20 -12.42
CA GLU A 74 -4.46 32.24 -11.41
C GLU A 74 -4.00 32.65 -10.01
N ASN A 75 -4.83 32.38 -9.01
CA ASN A 75 -4.42 32.50 -7.62
C ASN A 75 -3.43 31.37 -7.28
N LEU A 76 -2.15 31.68 -7.19
CA LEU A 76 -1.06 30.77 -6.85
C LEU A 76 -0.76 30.73 -5.33
N ALA A 77 -1.74 30.91 -4.48
CA ALA A 77 -1.53 30.83 -3.03
C ALA A 77 -0.87 29.50 -2.61
N ASP A 78 -1.07 28.43 -3.40
CA ASP A 78 -0.48 27.10 -3.25
C ASP A 78 0.79 26.86 -4.10
N GLY A 79 1.31 27.90 -4.74
CA GLY A 79 2.59 27.93 -5.45
C GLY A 79 2.55 27.45 -6.91
N TYR A 80 3.60 27.80 -7.65
CA TYR A 80 3.77 27.51 -9.08
C TYR A 80 3.59 26.00 -9.42
N LYS A 81 4.14 25.11 -8.62
CA LYS A 81 4.04 23.65 -8.80
C LYS A 81 2.59 23.19 -8.95
N ASN A 82 1.71 23.64 -8.07
CA ASN A 82 0.30 23.23 -8.10
C ASN A 82 -0.44 23.87 -9.26
N GLY A 83 -0.12 25.13 -9.62
CA GLY A 83 -0.62 25.77 -10.83
C GLY A 83 -0.23 25.01 -12.10
N LEU A 84 1.05 24.63 -12.22
CA LEU A 84 1.53 23.81 -13.34
C LEU A 84 0.80 22.45 -13.43
N LYS A 85 0.58 21.79 -12.29
CA LYS A 85 -0.17 20.52 -12.26
C LYS A 85 -1.63 20.70 -12.68
N ARG A 86 -2.29 21.80 -12.29
CA ARG A 86 -3.64 22.15 -12.75
C ARG A 86 -3.67 22.39 -14.25
N PHE A 87 -2.71 23.15 -14.76
CA PHE A 87 -2.60 23.43 -16.19
C PHE A 87 -2.37 22.17 -17.01
N LEU A 88 -1.40 21.35 -16.61
CA LEU A 88 -1.12 20.06 -17.27
C LEU A 88 -2.35 19.12 -17.23
N TYR A 89 -3.05 19.04 -16.10
CA TYR A 89 -4.27 18.25 -15.98
C TYR A 89 -5.35 18.73 -16.97
N ARG A 90 -5.64 20.03 -17.03
CA ARG A 90 -6.65 20.59 -17.94
C ARG A 90 -6.29 20.30 -19.40
N THR A 91 -5.01 20.48 -19.75
CA THR A 91 -4.51 20.21 -21.09
C THR A 91 -4.68 18.74 -21.47
N LEU A 92 -4.22 17.82 -20.62
CA LEU A 92 -4.31 16.40 -20.88
C LEU A 92 -5.77 15.92 -20.88
N SER A 93 -6.60 16.41 -19.97
CA SER A 93 -8.04 16.10 -19.94
C SER A 93 -8.74 16.54 -21.24
N LYS A 94 -8.39 17.73 -21.79
CA LYS A 94 -8.93 18.21 -23.06
C LYS A 94 -8.48 17.35 -24.24
N VAL A 95 -7.19 17.01 -24.28
CA VAL A 95 -6.60 16.23 -25.39
C VAL A 95 -7.08 14.78 -25.39
N THR A 96 -7.21 14.16 -24.22
CA THR A 96 -7.59 12.74 -24.10
C THR A 96 -9.08 12.52 -23.96
N GLY A 97 -9.85 13.55 -23.61
CA GLY A 97 -11.27 13.42 -23.23
C GLY A 97 -11.51 12.73 -21.88
N GLN A 98 -10.43 12.42 -21.13
CA GLN A 98 -10.51 11.69 -19.87
C GLN A 98 -10.55 12.65 -18.67
N LYS A 99 -11.22 12.21 -17.61
CA LYS A 99 -11.15 12.81 -16.27
C LYS A 99 -10.66 11.74 -15.29
N LEU A 100 -9.63 12.07 -14.52
CA LEU A 100 -9.11 11.14 -13.53
C LEU A 100 -9.90 11.26 -12.21
N PRO A 101 -10.27 10.15 -11.55
CA PRO A 101 -11.06 10.19 -10.31
C PRO A 101 -10.42 11.04 -9.20
N TRP A 102 -9.09 10.96 -9.07
CA TRP A 102 -8.31 11.76 -8.11
C TRP A 102 -7.73 13.05 -8.71
N GLY A 103 -8.24 13.49 -9.86
CA GLY A 103 -7.80 14.71 -10.51
C GLY A 103 -6.29 14.78 -10.74
N ASN A 104 -5.68 15.91 -10.38
CA ASN A 104 -4.24 16.13 -10.49
C ASN A 104 -3.44 15.56 -9.30
N LEU A 105 -4.07 14.91 -8.34
CA LEU A 105 -3.38 14.32 -7.20
C LEU A 105 -2.65 13.04 -7.64
N THR A 106 -1.33 13.04 -7.52
CA THR A 106 -0.45 11.91 -7.85
C THR A 106 0.26 11.33 -6.63
N GLY A 107 -0.02 11.88 -5.43
CA GLY A 107 0.55 11.44 -4.16
C GLY A 107 -0.02 10.11 -3.67
N ILE A 108 0.71 9.51 -2.73
CA ILE A 108 0.35 8.21 -2.12
C ILE A 108 -0.89 8.34 -1.21
N ARG A 109 -1.05 9.48 -0.56
CA ARG A 109 -2.10 9.74 0.46
C ARG A 109 -2.96 10.94 0.08
N PRO A 110 -3.96 10.77 -0.79
CA PRO A 110 -4.85 11.88 -1.13
C PRO A 110 -5.72 12.32 0.07
N THR A 111 -5.99 11.43 1.02
CA THR A 111 -6.71 11.70 2.28
C THR A 111 -5.99 12.72 3.17
N LYS A 112 -4.67 12.90 3.02
CA LYS A 112 -3.89 13.85 3.83
C LYS A 112 -4.39 15.29 3.70
N ILE A 113 -4.92 15.68 2.54
CA ILE A 113 -5.49 17.01 2.32
C ILE A 113 -6.73 17.19 3.20
N ALA A 114 -7.69 16.25 3.10
CA ALA A 114 -8.90 16.28 3.91
C ALA A 114 -8.56 16.23 5.41
N TYR A 115 -7.61 15.37 5.82
CA TYR A 115 -7.17 15.26 7.22
C TYR A 115 -6.62 16.60 7.74
N GLY A 116 -5.70 17.24 7.01
CA GLY A 116 -5.13 18.53 7.40
C GLY A 116 -6.18 19.64 7.53
N MET A 117 -7.10 19.74 6.57
CA MET A 117 -8.17 20.72 6.59
C MET A 117 -9.18 20.48 7.74
N LEU A 118 -9.44 19.21 8.09
CA LEU A 118 -10.24 18.87 9.28
C LEU A 118 -9.54 19.28 10.57
N ASP A 119 -8.23 19.16 10.66
CA ASP A 119 -7.44 19.63 11.82
C ASP A 119 -7.45 21.17 11.93
N GLU A 120 -7.56 21.88 10.79
CA GLU A 120 -7.79 23.34 10.74
C GLU A 120 -9.23 23.75 11.06
N GLY A 121 -10.13 22.80 11.31
CA GLY A 121 -11.55 23.05 11.63
C GLY A 121 -12.42 23.39 10.43
N ARG A 122 -11.99 23.08 9.20
CA ARG A 122 -12.80 23.27 7.98
C ARG A 122 -13.97 22.30 7.94
N SER A 123 -15.06 22.78 7.36
CA SER A 123 -16.27 21.98 7.12
C SER A 123 -16.09 21.02 5.94
N ASP A 124 -16.90 19.96 5.88
CA ASP A 124 -16.91 19.01 4.75
C ASP A 124 -17.16 19.72 3.41
N ALA A 125 -18.04 20.70 3.37
CA ALA A 125 -18.34 21.46 2.17
C ALA A 125 -17.13 22.26 1.66
N GLU A 126 -16.36 22.91 2.57
CA GLU A 126 -15.15 23.62 2.20
C GLU A 126 -14.05 22.68 1.71
N ILE A 127 -13.93 21.48 2.31
CA ILE A 127 -12.95 20.48 1.90
C ILE A 127 -13.33 19.92 0.52
N LEU A 128 -14.61 19.60 0.31
CA LEU A 128 -15.13 19.12 -0.96
C LEU A 128 -14.87 20.13 -2.07
N GLU A 129 -15.27 21.38 -1.86
CA GLU A 129 -15.06 22.47 -2.82
C GLU A 129 -13.57 22.65 -3.16
N PHE A 130 -12.69 22.63 -2.14
CA PHE A 130 -11.26 22.73 -2.35
C PHE A 130 -10.70 21.57 -3.17
N MET A 131 -11.09 20.32 -2.88
CA MET A 131 -10.62 19.15 -3.62
C MET A 131 -11.11 19.15 -5.07
N GLU A 132 -12.34 19.58 -5.32
CA GLU A 132 -12.88 19.68 -6.68
C GLU A 132 -12.25 20.81 -7.48
N GLN A 133 -12.19 22.02 -6.92
CA GLN A 133 -11.74 23.20 -7.65
C GLN A 133 -10.22 23.30 -7.79
N SER A 134 -9.48 22.96 -6.73
CA SER A 134 -8.01 23.07 -6.71
C SER A 134 -7.30 21.83 -7.25
N HIS A 135 -7.95 20.66 -7.16
CA HIS A 135 -7.33 19.38 -7.53
C HIS A 135 -8.10 18.58 -8.57
N TYR A 136 -9.29 19.02 -9.00
CA TYR A 136 -10.15 18.29 -9.96
C TYR A 136 -10.50 16.86 -9.52
N VAL A 137 -10.53 16.61 -8.22
CA VAL A 137 -10.97 15.33 -7.65
C VAL A 137 -12.46 15.19 -7.89
N SER A 138 -12.95 14.00 -8.25
CA SER A 138 -14.38 13.77 -8.37
C SER A 138 -15.07 13.88 -7.01
N GLU A 139 -16.33 14.33 -6.98
CA GLU A 139 -17.14 14.43 -5.76
C GLU A 139 -17.14 13.11 -4.97
N GLU A 140 -17.33 11.96 -5.65
CA GLU A 140 -17.29 10.64 -5.03
C GLU A 140 -15.99 10.38 -4.28
N LYS A 141 -14.82 10.66 -4.90
CA LYS A 141 -13.52 10.42 -4.28
C LYS A 141 -13.17 11.46 -3.21
N ALA A 142 -13.63 12.69 -3.36
CA ALA A 142 -13.48 13.72 -2.32
C ALA A 142 -14.27 13.35 -1.07
N LEU A 143 -15.55 12.94 -1.20
CA LEU A 143 -16.37 12.46 -0.10
C LEU A 143 -15.79 11.21 0.56
N LEU A 144 -15.30 10.24 -0.22
CA LEU A 144 -14.58 9.07 0.29
C LEU A 144 -13.36 9.49 1.13
N GLY A 145 -12.56 10.42 0.62
CA GLY A 145 -11.38 10.94 1.33
C GLY A 145 -11.72 11.64 2.65
N ILE A 146 -12.80 12.44 2.66
CA ILE A 146 -13.30 13.12 3.87
C ILE A 146 -13.78 12.12 4.91
N ASP A 147 -14.58 11.12 4.50
CA ASP A 147 -15.13 10.10 5.41
C ASP A 147 -14.01 9.26 6.05
N ILE A 148 -13.01 8.87 5.27
CA ILE A 148 -11.83 8.16 5.76
C ILE A 148 -11.04 9.05 6.73
N ALA A 149 -10.71 10.29 6.35
CA ALA A 149 -9.93 11.19 7.19
C ALA A 149 -10.59 11.45 8.57
N LYS A 150 -11.92 11.58 8.61
CA LYS A 150 -12.66 11.68 9.88
C LYS A 150 -12.49 10.43 10.72
N ARG A 151 -12.64 9.25 10.11
CA ARG A 151 -12.55 7.97 10.81
C ARG A 151 -11.14 7.71 11.30
N GLU A 152 -10.11 7.95 10.48
CA GLU A 152 -8.71 7.87 10.87
C GLU A 152 -8.43 8.79 12.07
N ARG A 153 -8.89 10.04 12.02
CA ARG A 153 -8.72 11.00 13.12
C ARG A 153 -9.36 10.52 14.41
N ASP A 154 -10.55 9.91 14.33
CA ASP A 154 -11.24 9.39 15.53
C ASP A 154 -10.54 8.15 16.09
N LEU A 155 -10.13 7.21 15.24
CA LEU A 155 -9.43 5.99 15.63
C LEU A 155 -8.05 6.27 16.23
N LEU A 156 -7.37 7.29 15.74
CA LEU A 156 -6.02 7.64 16.18
C LEU A 156 -5.98 8.50 17.46
N LYS A 157 -7.11 8.95 18.00
CA LYS A 157 -7.16 9.73 19.26
C LYS A 157 -6.56 9.01 20.46
N GLU A 158 -6.64 7.68 20.48
CA GLU A 158 -6.16 6.86 21.58
C GLU A 158 -4.72 6.35 21.39
N ILE A 159 -4.06 6.75 20.30
CA ILE A 159 -2.69 6.33 19.99
C ILE A 159 -1.68 7.27 20.63
N HIS A 160 -0.61 6.70 21.18
CA HIS A 160 0.48 7.44 21.80
C HIS A 160 1.53 7.80 20.74
N TYR A 161 1.44 9.01 20.17
CA TYR A 161 2.34 9.42 19.09
C TYR A 161 3.79 9.57 19.52
N GLU A 162 4.04 10.36 20.57
CA GLU A 162 5.40 10.65 21.02
C GLU A 162 5.92 9.62 22.04
N GLY A 163 5.06 9.20 22.95
CA GLY A 163 5.40 8.25 24.03
C GLY A 163 5.15 6.78 23.66
N GLY A 164 4.71 6.49 22.43
CA GLY A 164 4.36 5.13 22.01
C GLY A 164 5.02 4.71 20.70
N TYR A 165 4.84 3.43 20.36
CA TYR A 165 5.33 2.84 19.11
C TYR A 165 4.48 1.65 18.71
N SER A 166 4.64 1.26 17.45
CA SER A 166 4.13 0.01 16.88
C SER A 166 5.27 -0.94 16.57
N LEU A 167 5.06 -2.23 16.74
CA LEU A 167 6.04 -3.26 16.43
C LEU A 167 5.62 -4.05 15.18
N TYR A 168 6.50 -4.12 14.19
CA TYR A 168 6.35 -4.95 13.01
C TYR A 168 7.34 -6.10 13.04
N ILE A 169 6.88 -7.31 12.74
CA ILE A 169 7.74 -8.50 12.64
C ILE A 169 7.58 -9.10 11.25
N GLY A 170 8.64 -9.05 10.46
CA GLY A 170 8.67 -9.56 9.09
C GLY A 170 9.03 -11.04 9.06
N ILE A 171 8.17 -11.88 8.46
CA ILE A 171 8.44 -13.29 8.14
C ILE A 171 8.56 -13.39 6.62
N PRO A 172 9.77 -13.49 6.05
CA PRO A 172 9.99 -13.34 4.62
C PRO A 172 9.75 -14.64 3.82
N PHE A 173 9.00 -15.57 4.37
CA PHE A 173 8.75 -16.87 3.73
C PHE A 173 7.34 -16.94 3.16
N CYS A 174 7.21 -17.54 1.97
CA CYS A 174 5.93 -17.86 1.33
C CYS A 174 5.94 -19.30 0.83
N PRO A 175 4.76 -19.95 0.65
CA PRO A 175 4.71 -21.24 -0.03
C PRO A 175 5.28 -21.17 -1.46
N THR A 176 4.90 -20.11 -2.21
CA THR A 176 5.42 -19.76 -3.54
C THR A 176 5.42 -18.25 -3.70
N THR A 177 6.23 -17.71 -4.62
CA THR A 177 6.21 -16.28 -4.96
C THR A 177 5.13 -16.00 -6.00
N CYS A 178 4.18 -15.12 -5.69
CA CYS A 178 3.13 -14.69 -6.62
C CYS A 178 3.69 -13.80 -7.75
N LEU A 179 3.02 -13.82 -8.91
CA LEU A 179 3.41 -13.08 -10.11
C LEU A 179 3.58 -11.56 -9.87
N TYR A 180 2.65 -10.97 -9.12
CA TYR A 180 2.58 -9.54 -8.84
C TYR A 180 3.41 -9.09 -7.63
N CYS A 181 3.92 -10.05 -6.83
CA CYS A 181 4.55 -9.74 -5.54
C CYS A 181 5.88 -9.02 -5.73
N SER A 182 6.06 -7.94 -4.97
CA SER A 182 7.29 -7.15 -4.90
C SER A 182 7.88 -7.07 -3.49
N PHE A 183 7.23 -7.71 -2.53
CA PHE A 183 7.75 -7.80 -1.16
C PHE A 183 8.93 -8.76 -1.08
N THR A 184 9.76 -8.58 -0.05
CA THR A 184 10.81 -9.53 0.30
C THR A 184 10.15 -10.85 0.69
N SER A 185 10.13 -11.81 -0.23
CA SER A 185 9.52 -13.11 -0.02
C SER A 185 10.29 -14.23 -0.72
N TYR A 186 10.49 -15.31 0.00
CA TYR A 186 11.26 -16.47 -0.44
C TYR A 186 10.43 -17.75 -0.32
N PRO A 187 10.51 -18.68 -1.28
CA PRO A 187 9.86 -19.98 -1.15
C PRO A 187 10.40 -20.72 0.06
N ILE A 188 9.54 -21.04 1.03
CA ILE A 188 9.93 -21.70 2.30
C ILE A 188 10.71 -23.00 2.08
N ALA A 189 10.39 -23.73 1.01
CA ALA A 189 11.05 -24.99 0.69
C ALA A 189 12.58 -24.87 0.54
N ALA A 190 13.07 -23.71 0.07
CA ALA A 190 14.50 -23.45 -0.08
C ALA A 190 15.20 -23.06 1.25
N PHE A 191 14.41 -22.64 2.25
CA PHE A 191 14.92 -22.07 3.51
C PHE A 191 14.61 -22.88 4.76
N ARG A 192 13.96 -24.05 4.65
CA ARG A 192 13.48 -24.84 5.80
C ARG A 192 14.55 -25.05 6.88
N ARG A 193 15.82 -25.24 6.49
CA ARG A 193 16.93 -25.46 7.42
C ARG A 193 17.40 -24.19 8.16
N GLN A 194 16.98 -23.02 7.68
CA GLN A 194 17.36 -21.73 8.25
C GLN A 194 16.26 -21.08 9.07
N VAL A 195 15.03 -21.62 9.04
CA VAL A 195 13.87 -21.01 9.69
C VAL A 195 14.06 -20.85 11.19
N ASP A 196 14.61 -21.89 11.87
CA ASP A 196 14.85 -21.82 13.32
C ASP A 196 15.90 -20.75 13.67
N ALA A 197 17.00 -20.73 12.93
CA ALA A 197 18.02 -19.69 13.09
C ALA A 197 17.50 -18.28 12.77
N TYR A 198 16.58 -18.19 11.80
CA TYR A 198 15.90 -16.94 11.49
C TYR A 198 15.02 -16.45 12.65
N VAL A 199 14.22 -17.35 13.24
CA VAL A 199 13.39 -17.02 14.41
C VAL A 199 14.27 -16.63 15.60
N ASP A 200 15.40 -17.29 15.82
CA ASP A 200 16.37 -16.92 16.88
C ASP A 200 16.95 -15.52 16.64
N ALA A 201 17.30 -15.19 15.39
CA ALA A 201 17.79 -13.86 15.04
C ALA A 201 16.70 -12.76 15.28
N VAL A 202 15.45 -13.03 14.93
CA VAL A 202 14.33 -12.10 15.19
C VAL A 202 14.13 -11.92 16.71
N ILE A 203 14.22 -13.00 17.50
CA ILE A 203 14.10 -12.94 18.96
C ILE A 203 15.27 -12.12 19.56
N LYS A 204 16.49 -12.27 19.05
CA LYS A 204 17.62 -11.45 19.46
C LYS A 204 17.41 -9.96 19.14
N GLU A 205 16.82 -9.65 17.99
CA GLU A 205 16.45 -8.28 17.62
C GLU A 205 15.34 -7.72 18.53
N MET A 206 14.39 -8.57 18.99
CA MET A 206 13.39 -8.21 19.99
C MET A 206 14.02 -7.84 21.34
N ASP A 207 15.07 -8.54 21.78
CA ASP A 207 15.75 -8.24 23.05
C ASP A 207 16.23 -6.79 23.09
N TYR A 208 16.86 -6.33 22.01
CA TYR A 208 17.29 -4.95 21.88
C TYR A 208 16.12 -3.96 22.04
N VAL A 209 15.00 -4.22 21.35
CA VAL A 209 13.83 -3.32 21.41
C VAL A 209 13.22 -3.33 22.81
N ALA A 210 13.06 -4.50 23.41
CA ALA A 210 12.51 -4.63 24.76
C ALA A 210 13.36 -3.91 25.82
N GLU A 211 14.69 -3.94 25.69
CA GLU A 211 15.61 -3.25 26.60
C GLU A 211 15.57 -1.74 26.44
N ASN A 212 15.37 -1.22 25.23
CA ASN A 212 15.52 0.20 24.92
C ASN A 212 14.20 0.98 24.78
N PHE A 213 13.05 0.29 24.87
CA PHE A 213 11.73 0.89 24.74
C PHE A 213 10.83 0.68 25.97
N GLN A 214 11.43 0.44 27.14
CA GLN A 214 10.69 0.18 28.39
C GLN A 214 9.84 1.35 28.87
N ASP A 215 10.24 2.57 28.53
CA ASP A 215 9.53 3.82 28.84
C ASP A 215 8.45 4.20 27.84
N LYS A 216 8.26 3.40 26.79
CA LYS A 216 7.34 3.66 25.69
C LYS A 216 6.16 2.69 25.68
N VAL A 217 5.00 3.19 25.25
CA VAL A 217 3.78 2.39 25.14
C VAL A 217 3.74 1.65 23.80
N LEU A 218 3.57 0.31 23.84
CA LEU A 218 3.34 -0.50 22.66
C LEU A 218 1.87 -0.47 22.29
N ASP A 219 1.49 0.22 21.21
CA ASP A 219 0.10 0.35 20.79
C ASP A 219 -0.36 -0.78 19.86
N THR A 220 0.46 -1.20 18.90
CA THR A 220 0.09 -2.27 17.96
C THR A 220 1.25 -3.23 17.69
N VAL A 221 0.91 -4.49 17.43
CA VAL A 221 1.83 -5.53 16.97
C VAL A 221 1.32 -6.13 15.67
N TYR A 222 2.18 -6.20 14.66
CA TYR A 222 1.85 -6.73 13.36
C TYR A 222 2.90 -7.73 12.88
N ILE A 223 2.52 -9.00 12.69
CA ILE A 223 3.39 -10.03 12.11
C ILE A 223 2.94 -10.26 10.66
N GLY A 224 3.80 -9.90 9.72
CA GLY A 224 3.48 -9.94 8.30
C GLY A 224 4.71 -10.21 7.42
N GLY A 225 4.69 -9.67 6.20
CA GLY A 225 5.80 -9.72 5.23
C GLY A 225 5.55 -10.67 4.07
N GLY A 226 6.01 -11.90 4.13
CA GLY A 226 5.66 -12.98 3.21
C GLY A 226 4.35 -13.63 3.65
N THR A 227 4.46 -14.71 4.40
CA THR A 227 3.31 -15.42 4.98
C THR A 227 3.72 -16.03 6.33
N PRO A 228 3.40 -15.40 7.45
CA PRO A 228 3.78 -15.88 8.79
C PRO A 228 3.38 -17.33 9.08
N THR A 229 2.25 -17.79 8.57
CA THR A 229 1.78 -19.17 8.71
C THR A 229 2.58 -20.21 7.89
N THR A 230 3.66 -19.80 7.22
CA THR A 230 4.67 -20.74 6.70
C THR A 230 5.53 -21.34 7.83
N LEU A 231 5.61 -20.65 8.97
CA LEU A 231 6.21 -21.21 10.18
C LEU A 231 5.41 -22.40 10.68
N GLU A 232 6.08 -23.41 11.23
CA GLU A 232 5.41 -24.53 11.87
C GLU A 232 4.79 -24.09 13.21
N PRO A 233 3.81 -24.85 13.77
CA PRO A 233 3.13 -24.47 15.01
C PRO A 233 4.08 -24.16 16.16
N GLU A 234 5.13 -24.95 16.34
CA GLU A 234 6.13 -24.79 17.39
C GLU A 234 6.97 -23.53 17.19
N GLN A 235 7.27 -23.17 15.94
CA GLN A 235 8.01 -21.95 15.60
C GLN A 235 7.17 -20.70 15.84
N LEU A 236 5.89 -20.72 15.48
CA LEU A 236 4.92 -19.65 15.78
C LEU A 236 4.76 -19.48 17.29
N ASP A 237 4.58 -20.57 18.02
CA ASP A 237 4.45 -20.56 19.48
C ASP A 237 5.68 -19.96 20.15
N ARG A 238 6.88 -20.39 19.74
CA ARG A 238 8.16 -19.89 20.25
C ARG A 238 8.31 -18.37 20.00
N LEU A 239 8.04 -17.93 18.77
CA LEU A 239 8.14 -16.52 18.38
C LEU A 239 7.19 -15.65 19.21
N ILE A 240 5.92 -16.04 19.32
CA ILE A 240 4.91 -15.26 20.02
C ILE A 240 5.08 -15.34 21.55
N THR A 241 5.53 -16.48 22.09
CA THR A 241 5.89 -16.60 23.50
C THR A 241 7.04 -15.65 23.85
N ALA A 242 8.10 -15.61 23.04
CA ALA A 242 9.20 -14.68 23.23
C ALA A 242 8.71 -13.21 23.16
N LEU A 243 7.88 -12.90 22.19
CA LEU A 243 7.28 -11.57 22.06
C LEU A 243 6.49 -11.16 23.31
N LYS A 244 5.58 -12.00 23.79
CA LYS A 244 4.74 -11.71 24.96
C LYS A 244 5.49 -11.69 26.28
N SER A 245 6.62 -12.38 26.37
CA SER A 245 7.47 -12.36 27.57
C SER A 245 8.32 -11.10 27.68
N LYS A 246 8.55 -10.39 26.57
CA LYS A 246 9.44 -9.23 26.50
C LYS A 246 8.72 -7.89 26.47
N PHE A 247 7.46 -7.86 26.01
CA PHE A 247 6.68 -6.64 25.83
C PHE A 247 5.39 -6.66 26.66
N ASP A 248 4.97 -5.49 27.14
CA ASP A 248 3.69 -5.34 27.84
C ASP A 248 2.53 -5.31 26.85
N PHE A 249 1.76 -6.40 26.83
CA PHE A 249 0.57 -6.52 25.99
C PHE A 249 -0.69 -5.90 26.60
N SER A 250 -0.65 -5.39 27.82
CA SER A 250 -1.80 -4.73 28.44
C SER A 250 -2.23 -3.44 27.73
N THR A 251 -1.29 -2.81 27.04
CA THR A 251 -1.51 -1.57 26.26
C THR A 251 -1.78 -1.81 24.78
N VAL A 252 -1.54 -3.05 24.28
CA VAL A 252 -1.67 -3.38 22.86
C VAL A 252 -3.13 -3.37 22.43
N LYS A 253 -3.48 -2.44 21.54
CA LYS A 253 -4.83 -2.26 20.98
C LYS A 253 -5.13 -3.20 19.81
N GLU A 254 -4.11 -3.62 19.09
CA GLU A 254 -4.22 -4.55 17.96
C GLU A 254 -3.02 -5.48 17.92
N PHE A 255 -3.28 -6.78 17.86
CA PHE A 255 -2.30 -7.80 17.56
C PHE A 255 -2.73 -8.57 16.31
N THR A 256 -2.13 -8.23 15.17
CA THR A 256 -2.44 -8.83 13.86
C THR A 256 -1.37 -9.83 13.44
N VAL A 257 -1.80 -10.97 12.88
CA VAL A 257 -0.93 -11.94 12.20
C VAL A 257 -1.50 -12.24 10.82
N GLU A 258 -0.72 -12.05 9.77
CA GLU A 258 -1.10 -12.43 8.41
C GLU A 258 -1.07 -13.95 8.25
N ALA A 259 -2.24 -14.58 8.15
CA ALA A 259 -2.39 -15.95 7.70
C ALA A 259 -2.73 -16.01 6.20
N GLY A 260 -2.23 -15.05 5.43
CA GLY A 260 -2.69 -14.61 4.12
C GLY A 260 -2.82 -15.66 3.02
N ARG A 261 -2.25 -16.86 3.18
CA ARG A 261 -2.30 -17.92 2.16
C ARG A 261 -2.94 -19.20 2.70
N ALA A 262 -4.05 -19.59 2.09
CA ALA A 262 -4.82 -20.78 2.48
C ALA A 262 -3.99 -22.08 2.46
N ASP A 263 -3.00 -22.18 1.54
CA ASP A 263 -2.10 -23.33 1.45
C ASP A 263 -1.04 -23.39 2.56
N SER A 264 -1.00 -22.43 3.48
CA SER A 264 -0.14 -22.42 4.67
C SER A 264 -0.92 -22.51 5.99
N ILE A 265 -2.25 -22.47 5.95
CA ILE A 265 -3.13 -22.49 7.13
C ILE A 265 -3.41 -23.94 7.52
N THR A 266 -3.20 -24.26 8.79
CA THR A 266 -3.66 -25.51 9.43
C THR A 266 -4.39 -25.21 10.72
N ARG A 267 -5.16 -26.19 11.25
CA ARG A 267 -5.87 -26.04 12.53
C ARG A 267 -4.90 -25.76 13.66
N GLU A 268 -3.81 -26.48 13.74
CA GLU A 268 -2.80 -26.36 14.79
C GLU A 268 -2.18 -24.95 14.81
N LYS A 269 -1.87 -24.37 13.65
CA LYS A 269 -1.35 -23.00 13.54
C LYS A 269 -2.38 -21.97 14.00
N LEU A 270 -3.63 -22.12 13.58
CA LEU A 270 -4.71 -21.23 14.03
C LEU A 270 -4.95 -21.33 15.53
N GLU A 271 -4.91 -22.53 16.11
CA GLU A 271 -5.05 -22.76 17.55
C GLU A 271 -3.89 -22.13 18.35
N VAL A 272 -2.65 -22.15 17.81
CA VAL A 272 -1.51 -21.40 18.39
C VAL A 272 -1.80 -19.92 18.41
N LEU A 273 -2.20 -19.32 17.28
CA LEU A 273 -2.50 -17.90 17.19
C LEU A 273 -3.66 -17.52 18.12
N TYR A 274 -4.71 -18.32 18.17
CA TYR A 274 -5.87 -18.08 19.04
C TYR A 274 -5.52 -18.16 20.52
N ARG A 275 -4.75 -19.18 20.94
CA ARG A 275 -4.25 -19.33 22.32
C ARG A 275 -3.41 -18.14 22.76
N HIS A 276 -2.65 -17.56 21.84
CA HIS A 276 -1.89 -16.33 22.08
C HIS A 276 -2.72 -15.06 21.98
N GLN A 277 -4.05 -15.15 21.84
CA GLN A 277 -4.95 -14.00 21.78
C GLN A 277 -4.61 -13.02 20.65
N VAL A 278 -4.20 -13.54 19.50
CA VAL A 278 -4.08 -12.74 18.28
C VAL A 278 -5.46 -12.18 17.96
N SER A 279 -5.57 -10.84 17.96
CA SER A 279 -6.87 -10.16 17.86
C SER A 279 -7.39 -10.06 16.42
N ARG A 280 -6.53 -10.20 15.44
CA ARG A 280 -6.88 -10.10 14.01
C ARG A 280 -5.99 -10.98 13.16
N ILE A 281 -6.58 -11.70 12.22
CA ILE A 281 -5.85 -12.44 11.19
C ILE A 281 -6.31 -12.04 9.79
N SER A 282 -5.54 -12.42 8.77
CA SER A 282 -5.99 -12.29 7.38
C SER A 282 -6.05 -13.65 6.69
N VAL A 283 -7.09 -13.88 5.88
CA VAL A 283 -7.18 -14.99 4.93
C VAL A 283 -7.42 -14.40 3.56
N ASN A 284 -6.38 -14.32 2.72
CA ASN A 284 -6.36 -13.48 1.54
C ASN A 284 -6.61 -14.28 0.25
N PRO A 285 -7.83 -14.28 -0.31
CA PRO A 285 -8.12 -14.96 -1.57
C PRO A 285 -7.44 -14.30 -2.77
N GLN A 286 -7.36 -12.99 -2.80
CA GLN A 286 -7.03 -12.09 -3.92
C GLN A 286 -8.12 -12.08 -5.01
N THR A 287 -8.66 -13.24 -5.37
CA THR A 287 -9.77 -13.48 -6.27
C THR A 287 -10.44 -14.82 -5.95
N MET A 288 -11.67 -15.00 -6.36
CA MET A 288 -12.39 -16.29 -6.32
C MET A 288 -12.52 -16.96 -7.71
N LYS A 289 -11.62 -16.61 -8.64
CA LYS A 289 -11.52 -17.23 -9.97
C LYS A 289 -10.28 -18.13 -10.01
N GLN A 290 -10.50 -19.45 -10.17
CA GLN A 290 -9.41 -20.46 -10.13
C GLN A 290 -8.36 -20.22 -11.19
N GLU A 291 -8.77 -19.93 -12.43
CA GLU A 291 -7.87 -19.71 -13.54
C GLU A 291 -6.92 -18.53 -13.28
N THR A 292 -7.42 -17.47 -12.63
CA THR A 292 -6.59 -16.32 -12.24
C THR A 292 -5.61 -16.70 -11.12
N LEU A 293 -6.04 -17.49 -10.12
CA LEU A 293 -5.15 -18.01 -9.06
C LEU A 293 -3.98 -18.80 -9.67
N ASP A 294 -4.26 -19.63 -10.68
CA ASP A 294 -3.24 -20.41 -11.37
C ASP A 294 -2.25 -19.49 -12.12
N ILE A 295 -2.73 -18.49 -12.85
CA ILE A 295 -1.91 -17.49 -13.57
C ILE A 295 -0.99 -16.74 -12.59
N ILE A 296 -1.51 -16.28 -11.47
CA ILE A 296 -0.72 -15.50 -10.50
C ILE A 296 0.19 -16.39 -9.62
N GLY A 297 0.18 -17.69 -9.82
CA GLY A 297 1.07 -18.66 -9.15
C GLY A 297 0.67 -18.97 -7.70
N ARG A 298 -0.61 -18.82 -7.37
CA ARG A 298 -1.19 -19.32 -6.12
C ARG A 298 -1.65 -20.75 -6.30
N LYS A 299 -1.05 -21.67 -5.53
CA LYS A 299 -1.39 -23.10 -5.62
C LYS A 299 -2.67 -23.47 -4.86
N ALA A 300 -3.11 -22.61 -3.94
CA ALA A 300 -4.36 -22.84 -3.21
C ALA A 300 -5.56 -22.72 -4.16
N SER A 301 -6.47 -23.69 -4.09
CA SER A 301 -7.75 -23.61 -4.78
C SER A 301 -8.73 -22.68 -4.05
N VAL A 302 -9.77 -22.22 -4.77
CA VAL A 302 -10.87 -21.46 -4.15
C VAL A 302 -11.48 -22.24 -2.98
N GLU A 303 -11.68 -23.56 -3.12
CA GLU A 303 -12.24 -24.40 -2.03
C GLU A 303 -11.31 -24.45 -0.81
N GLN A 304 -9.99 -24.45 -1.01
CA GLN A 304 -9.05 -24.35 0.12
C GLN A 304 -9.15 -23.00 0.83
N VAL A 305 -9.39 -21.90 0.11
CA VAL A 305 -9.65 -20.59 0.74
C VAL A 305 -10.91 -20.62 1.59
N LEU A 306 -12.00 -21.18 1.06
CA LEU A 306 -13.26 -21.33 1.78
C LEU A 306 -13.09 -22.19 3.04
N THR A 307 -12.36 -23.29 2.91
CA THR A 307 -12.07 -24.21 4.02
C THR A 307 -11.21 -23.52 5.10
N ALA A 308 -10.16 -22.82 4.71
CA ALA A 308 -9.30 -22.08 5.64
C ALA A 308 -10.06 -21.00 6.41
N TYR A 309 -10.96 -20.28 5.72
CA TYR A 309 -11.81 -19.28 6.36
C TYR A 309 -12.77 -19.91 7.39
N ARG A 310 -13.49 -20.96 7.00
CA ARG A 310 -14.40 -21.68 7.91
C ARG A 310 -13.64 -22.22 9.12
N LEU A 311 -12.47 -22.81 8.89
CA LEU A 311 -11.59 -23.31 9.94
C LEU A 311 -11.18 -22.21 10.93
N ALA A 312 -10.84 -21.01 10.44
CA ALA A 312 -10.51 -19.88 11.29
C ALA A 312 -11.71 -19.45 12.16
N ARG A 313 -12.93 -19.45 11.58
CA ARG A 313 -14.17 -19.20 12.35
C ARG A 313 -14.44 -20.28 13.38
N GLU A 314 -14.25 -21.57 13.05
CA GLU A 314 -14.41 -22.70 13.98
C GLU A 314 -13.45 -22.62 15.17
N VAL A 315 -12.19 -22.19 14.95
CA VAL A 315 -11.20 -21.99 16.01
C VAL A 315 -11.60 -20.83 16.93
N GLY A 316 -12.41 -19.87 16.45
CA GLY A 316 -12.96 -18.78 17.25
C GLY A 316 -12.55 -17.38 16.82
N PHE A 317 -11.87 -17.22 15.71
CA PHE A 317 -11.52 -15.86 15.22
C PHE A 317 -12.77 -15.09 14.79
N ASP A 318 -12.92 -13.89 15.35
CA ASP A 318 -14.03 -12.95 15.11
C ASP A 318 -13.58 -11.64 14.46
N ASN A 319 -12.31 -11.56 14.04
CA ASN A 319 -11.76 -10.44 13.28
C ASN A 319 -10.85 -10.98 12.16
N ILE A 320 -11.46 -11.32 11.04
CA ILE A 320 -10.79 -11.88 9.86
C ILE A 320 -10.88 -10.90 8.71
N ASN A 321 -9.71 -10.47 8.22
CA ASN A 321 -9.60 -9.67 7.01
C ASN A 321 -9.46 -10.55 5.77
N MET A 322 -10.00 -10.10 4.65
CA MET A 322 -9.74 -10.65 3.33
C MET A 322 -9.16 -9.58 2.40
N ASP A 323 -8.08 -9.92 1.68
CA ASP A 323 -7.54 -9.05 0.64
C ASP A 323 -8.01 -9.52 -0.73
N LEU A 324 -8.42 -8.55 -1.55
CA LEU A 324 -8.72 -8.71 -2.98
C LEU A 324 -7.79 -7.82 -3.81
N ILE A 325 -7.52 -8.24 -5.03
CA ILE A 325 -6.78 -7.44 -6.01
C ILE A 325 -7.64 -7.29 -7.27
N LEU A 326 -7.97 -6.06 -7.62
CA LEU A 326 -8.64 -5.71 -8.87
C LEU A 326 -7.61 -5.48 -9.99
N GLY A 327 -7.96 -5.88 -11.20
CA GLY A 327 -7.07 -5.78 -12.36
C GLY A 327 -6.09 -6.94 -12.49
N LEU A 328 -6.36 -8.08 -11.87
CA LEU A 328 -5.58 -9.30 -12.07
C LEU A 328 -5.67 -9.80 -13.52
N PRO A 329 -4.64 -10.52 -14.01
CA PRO A 329 -4.61 -11.03 -15.37
C PRO A 329 -5.85 -11.84 -15.76
N GLY A 330 -6.50 -11.45 -16.84
CA GLY A 330 -7.65 -12.17 -17.41
C GLY A 330 -8.95 -12.04 -16.66
N GLU A 331 -9.06 -11.06 -15.73
CA GLU A 331 -10.31 -10.75 -15.04
C GLU A 331 -11.04 -9.58 -15.69
N LEU A 332 -12.36 -9.71 -15.78
CA LEU A 332 -13.30 -8.70 -16.21
C LEU A 332 -14.28 -8.37 -15.07
N GLU A 333 -15.14 -7.36 -15.27
CA GLU A 333 -16.15 -6.92 -14.30
C GLU A 333 -16.97 -8.08 -13.75
N ALA A 334 -17.38 -9.02 -14.62
CA ALA A 334 -18.16 -10.19 -14.22
C ALA A 334 -17.40 -11.14 -13.29
N ASP A 335 -16.08 -11.21 -13.38
CA ASP A 335 -15.23 -12.02 -12.50
C ASP A 335 -15.11 -11.36 -11.12
N VAL A 336 -14.94 -10.04 -11.11
CA VAL A 336 -14.95 -9.23 -9.88
C VAL A 336 -16.30 -9.34 -9.19
N GLN A 337 -17.41 -9.23 -9.94
CA GLN A 337 -18.75 -9.39 -9.39
C GLN A 337 -18.93 -10.74 -8.70
N ARG A 338 -18.54 -11.86 -9.35
CA ARG A 338 -18.62 -13.20 -8.74
C ARG A 338 -17.72 -13.33 -7.50
N THR A 339 -16.54 -12.73 -7.53
CA THR A 339 -15.64 -12.71 -6.38
C THR A 339 -16.28 -11.98 -5.20
N ILE A 340 -16.84 -10.79 -5.43
CA ILE A 340 -17.51 -10.00 -4.41
C ILE A 340 -18.76 -10.72 -3.85
N GLU A 341 -19.54 -11.38 -4.68
CA GLU A 341 -20.69 -12.19 -4.22
C GLU A 341 -20.25 -13.29 -3.25
N LYS A 342 -19.16 -13.98 -3.56
CA LYS A 342 -18.57 -14.99 -2.65
C LYS A 342 -18.06 -14.40 -1.34
N ILE A 343 -17.43 -13.22 -1.38
CA ILE A 343 -16.99 -12.51 -0.18
C ILE A 343 -18.18 -12.08 0.68
N VAL A 344 -19.27 -11.61 0.06
CA VAL A 344 -20.49 -11.26 0.78
C VAL A 344 -21.12 -12.49 1.44
N GLU A 345 -21.12 -13.67 0.79
CA GLU A 345 -21.59 -14.93 1.39
C GLU A 345 -20.73 -15.35 2.60
N LEU A 346 -19.42 -15.14 2.55
CA LEU A 346 -18.50 -15.47 3.64
C LEU A 346 -18.63 -14.52 4.83
N ALA A 347 -19.00 -13.26 4.59
CA ALA A 347 -19.13 -12.21 5.59
C ALA A 347 -17.87 -12.06 6.49
N PRO A 348 -16.70 -11.70 5.94
CA PRO A 348 -15.53 -11.37 6.75
C PRO A 348 -15.79 -10.10 7.60
N ASP A 349 -14.91 -9.82 8.56
CA ASP A 349 -15.03 -8.65 9.43
C ASP A 349 -14.41 -7.40 8.81
N SER A 350 -13.47 -7.61 7.91
CA SER A 350 -12.83 -6.54 7.12
C SER A 350 -12.43 -7.03 5.73
N LEU A 351 -12.35 -6.09 4.81
CA LEU A 351 -12.00 -6.31 3.41
C LEU A 351 -10.98 -5.26 2.98
N THR A 352 -9.88 -5.69 2.41
CA THR A 352 -8.93 -4.78 1.75
C THR A 352 -8.99 -4.99 0.24
N VAL A 353 -9.32 -3.94 -0.49
CA VAL A 353 -9.39 -3.94 -1.94
C VAL A 353 -8.17 -3.23 -2.50
N HIS A 354 -7.31 -3.98 -3.16
CA HIS A 354 -6.12 -3.47 -3.82
C HIS A 354 -6.37 -3.30 -5.32
N SER A 355 -5.90 -2.20 -5.87
CA SER A 355 -5.72 -2.06 -7.32
C SER A 355 -4.34 -2.57 -7.69
N LEU A 356 -4.27 -3.45 -8.69
CA LEU A 356 -3.01 -4.06 -9.12
C LEU A 356 -1.96 -2.99 -9.47
N ALA A 357 -0.81 -3.04 -8.84
CA ALA A 357 0.31 -2.16 -9.13
C ALA A 357 1.41 -2.90 -9.89
N ILE A 358 1.82 -2.35 -11.04
CA ILE A 358 2.90 -2.89 -11.85
C ILE A 358 4.24 -2.41 -11.28
N LYS A 359 4.92 -3.27 -10.51
CA LYS A 359 6.19 -2.93 -9.86
C LYS A 359 7.38 -3.53 -10.60
N ARG A 360 8.47 -2.77 -10.69
CA ARG A 360 9.70 -3.19 -11.40
C ARG A 360 10.26 -4.53 -10.91
N ALA A 361 10.17 -4.80 -9.62
CA ALA A 361 10.69 -6.02 -9.01
C ALA A 361 9.77 -7.25 -9.18
N SER A 362 8.54 -7.08 -9.69
CA SER A 362 7.62 -8.20 -9.89
C SER A 362 7.82 -8.87 -11.24
N ARG A 363 7.56 -10.19 -11.29
CA ARG A 363 7.55 -10.96 -12.56
C ARG A 363 6.41 -10.57 -13.49
N LEU A 364 5.45 -9.79 -13.00
CA LEU A 364 4.33 -9.28 -13.76
C LEU A 364 4.77 -8.45 -14.98
N ASN A 365 5.87 -7.69 -14.87
CA ASN A 365 6.39 -6.93 -16.01
C ASN A 365 6.76 -7.83 -17.20
N GLN A 366 7.44 -8.96 -16.94
CA GLN A 366 7.77 -9.92 -17.98
C GLN A 366 6.49 -10.55 -18.55
N TRP A 367 5.55 -10.93 -17.69
CA TRP A 367 4.28 -11.51 -18.11
C TRP A 367 3.49 -10.56 -19.02
N ILE A 368 3.46 -9.24 -18.69
CA ILE A 368 2.82 -8.22 -19.54
C ILE A 368 3.48 -8.11 -20.92
N GLN A 369 4.81 -8.21 -20.99
CA GLN A 369 5.52 -8.19 -22.27
C GLN A 369 5.14 -9.37 -23.16
N GLU A 370 4.87 -10.53 -22.58
CA GLU A 370 4.51 -11.76 -23.30
C GLU A 370 3.01 -11.81 -23.66
N ASN A 371 2.12 -11.27 -22.83
CA ASN A 371 0.67 -11.44 -22.92
C ASN A 371 -0.10 -10.14 -23.23
N GLY A 372 0.54 -8.99 -23.08
CA GLY A 372 -0.07 -7.66 -23.29
C GLY A 372 -0.69 -7.06 -22.02
N VAL A 373 -0.64 -5.73 -21.94
CA VAL A 373 -1.22 -4.96 -20.82
C VAL A 373 -2.75 -4.94 -20.85
N SER A 374 -3.36 -5.16 -22.03
CA SER A 374 -4.81 -5.22 -22.19
C SER A 374 -5.48 -6.36 -21.43
N MET A 375 -4.69 -7.32 -20.90
CA MET A 375 -5.19 -8.36 -20.02
C MET A 375 -5.42 -7.90 -18.58
N LEU A 376 -5.07 -6.65 -18.24
CA LEU A 376 -5.20 -6.06 -16.89
C LEU A 376 -6.34 -5.05 -16.88
N HIS A 377 -7.52 -5.47 -16.48
CA HIS A 377 -8.71 -4.62 -16.43
C HIS A 377 -9.01 -4.17 -15.00
N ASN A 378 -8.67 -2.92 -14.67
CA ASN A 378 -9.18 -2.25 -13.49
C ASN A 378 -9.89 -0.97 -13.93
N THR A 379 -11.19 -0.94 -13.76
CA THR A 379 -12.08 0.12 -14.25
C THR A 379 -12.83 0.77 -13.09
N ASP A 380 -13.46 1.91 -13.34
CA ASP A 380 -14.34 2.55 -12.36
C ASP A 380 -15.48 1.59 -11.93
N GLU A 381 -15.97 0.76 -12.85
CA GLU A 381 -16.98 -0.24 -12.56
C GLU A 381 -16.49 -1.32 -11.60
N THR A 382 -15.28 -1.86 -11.77
CA THR A 382 -14.73 -2.84 -10.84
C THR A 382 -14.53 -2.28 -9.43
N MET A 383 -14.14 -0.99 -9.31
CA MET A 383 -14.05 -0.29 -8.03
C MET A 383 -15.43 -0.13 -7.38
N LYS A 384 -16.46 0.25 -8.15
CA LYS A 384 -17.84 0.36 -7.66
C LYS A 384 -18.42 -0.97 -7.21
N ILE A 385 -18.18 -2.05 -7.94
CA ILE A 385 -18.58 -3.41 -7.54
C ILE A 385 -17.98 -3.77 -6.17
N ALA A 386 -16.71 -3.50 -5.98
CA ALA A 386 -16.04 -3.81 -4.72
C ALA A 386 -16.55 -2.94 -3.55
N ALA A 387 -16.74 -1.64 -3.78
CA ALA A 387 -17.30 -0.72 -2.79
C ALA A 387 -18.75 -1.10 -2.41
N ALA A 388 -19.61 -1.43 -3.38
CA ALA A 388 -20.98 -1.88 -3.15
C ALA A 388 -21.01 -3.20 -2.35
N GLY A 389 -20.07 -4.12 -2.59
CA GLY A 389 -19.92 -5.33 -1.81
C GLY A 389 -19.59 -5.04 -0.34
N ALA A 390 -18.66 -4.13 -0.08
CA ALA A 390 -18.32 -3.70 1.28
C ALA A 390 -19.52 -3.00 1.96
N GLU A 391 -20.25 -2.16 1.25
CA GLU A 391 -21.47 -1.51 1.74
C GLU A 391 -22.56 -2.54 2.09
N LYS A 392 -22.78 -3.54 1.22
CA LYS A 392 -23.73 -4.64 1.46
C LYS A 392 -23.37 -5.45 2.72
N LEU A 393 -22.09 -5.56 3.05
CA LEU A 393 -21.61 -6.14 4.31
C LEU A 393 -21.78 -5.17 5.50
N GLY A 394 -22.19 -3.92 5.32
CA GLY A 394 -22.28 -2.90 6.38
C GLY A 394 -20.92 -2.35 6.83
N MET A 395 -19.86 -2.61 6.06
CA MET A 395 -18.53 -2.11 6.34
C MET A 395 -18.37 -0.64 5.99
N LYS A 396 -17.40 0.02 6.62
CA LYS A 396 -17.03 1.42 6.36
C LYS A 396 -15.58 1.49 5.89
N PRO A 397 -15.25 2.37 4.90
CA PRO A 397 -13.88 2.61 4.52
C PRO A 397 -13.14 3.27 5.68
N TYR A 398 -11.91 2.84 5.99
CA TYR A 398 -11.19 3.35 7.17
C TYR A 398 -9.73 3.72 6.93
N TYR A 399 -9.15 3.32 5.81
CA TYR A 399 -7.88 3.83 5.31
C TYR A 399 -7.83 3.71 3.80
N LEU A 400 -7.00 4.57 3.19
CA LEU A 400 -6.83 4.61 1.75
C LEU A 400 -5.40 5.02 1.41
N TYR A 401 -4.84 4.35 0.42
CA TYR A 401 -3.56 4.77 -0.13
C TYR A 401 -3.47 4.46 -1.61
N ARG A 402 -2.56 5.14 -2.29
CA ARG A 402 -2.28 4.92 -3.70
C ARG A 402 -0.83 4.47 -3.89
N GLN A 403 -0.55 3.84 -5.01
CA GLN A 403 0.79 3.47 -5.41
C GLN A 403 1.08 4.03 -6.80
N LYS A 404 2.35 4.10 -7.16
CA LYS A 404 2.75 4.42 -8.52
C LYS A 404 2.42 3.27 -9.46
N ASN A 405 2.06 3.58 -10.71
CA ASN A 405 1.80 2.60 -11.76
C ASN A 405 0.68 1.59 -11.38
N MET A 406 -0.39 2.09 -10.76
CA MET A 406 -1.58 1.29 -10.52
C MET A 406 -2.41 1.18 -11.78
N SER A 407 -2.97 0.00 -12.03
CA SER A 407 -3.95 -0.22 -13.09
C SER A 407 -5.14 0.70 -12.88
N GLY A 408 -5.57 1.45 -13.90
CA GLY A 408 -6.67 2.41 -13.83
C GLY A 408 -6.41 3.66 -12.99
N ASN A 409 -5.22 3.83 -12.41
CA ASN A 409 -4.86 4.97 -11.54
C ASN A 409 -5.78 5.14 -10.31
N PHE A 410 -6.35 4.04 -9.82
CA PHE A 410 -7.23 3.99 -8.66
C PHE A 410 -6.47 3.90 -7.33
N GLU A 411 -7.19 3.71 -6.26
CA GLU A 411 -6.68 3.58 -4.89
C GLU A 411 -6.73 2.13 -4.38
N ASN A 412 -6.10 1.90 -3.23
CA ASN A 412 -6.34 0.76 -2.36
C ASN A 412 -7.16 1.24 -1.17
N THR A 413 -8.20 0.53 -0.81
CA THR A 413 -9.11 0.92 0.28
C THR A 413 -9.36 -0.24 1.23
N GLY A 414 -9.19 0.01 2.53
CA GLY A 414 -9.60 -0.91 3.57
C GLY A 414 -11.00 -0.58 4.08
N TYR A 415 -11.85 -1.60 4.15
CA TYR A 415 -13.21 -1.55 4.68
C TYR A 415 -13.32 -2.48 5.90
N ALA A 416 -14.05 -2.08 6.93
CA ALA A 416 -14.26 -2.93 8.09
C ALA A 416 -15.58 -2.58 8.81
N HIS A 417 -16.06 -3.53 9.60
CA HIS A 417 -17.10 -3.23 10.57
C HIS A 417 -16.58 -2.33 11.70
N PRO A 418 -17.42 -1.49 12.32
CA PRO A 418 -17.05 -0.73 13.50
C PRO A 418 -16.44 -1.66 14.58
N GLY A 419 -15.29 -1.27 15.13
CA GLY A 419 -14.54 -2.07 16.10
C GLY A 419 -13.63 -3.16 15.52
N LYS A 420 -13.60 -3.33 14.18
CA LYS A 420 -12.76 -4.33 13.49
C LYS A 420 -11.71 -3.68 12.56
N TYR A 421 -11.46 -2.39 12.73
CA TYR A 421 -10.49 -1.63 11.95
C TYR A 421 -9.06 -2.10 12.23
N GLY A 422 -8.22 -2.12 11.18
CA GLY A 422 -6.79 -2.39 11.31
C GLY A 422 -6.03 -1.10 11.63
N LEU A 423 -5.72 -0.87 12.90
CA LEU A 423 -5.02 0.35 13.36
C LEU A 423 -3.61 0.45 12.79
N TYR A 424 -2.88 -0.67 12.73
CA TYR A 424 -1.54 -0.71 12.15
C TYR A 424 -1.53 -0.24 10.69
N ASN A 425 -2.58 -0.59 9.90
CA ASN A 425 -2.70 -0.15 8.51
C ASN A 425 -2.84 1.37 8.39
N ILE A 426 -3.55 2.01 9.32
CA ILE A 426 -3.65 3.47 9.38
C ILE A 426 -2.29 4.07 9.79
N LEU A 427 -1.67 3.54 10.84
CA LEU A 427 -0.42 4.08 11.40
C LEU A 427 0.72 4.05 10.39
N ILE A 428 0.87 2.97 9.61
CA ILE A 428 1.93 2.90 8.58
C ILE A 428 1.70 3.87 7.43
N MET A 429 0.43 4.20 7.13
CA MET A 429 0.08 5.16 6.10
C MET A 429 0.19 6.60 6.59
N GLU A 430 -0.30 6.91 7.79
CA GLU A 430 -0.31 8.27 8.32
C GLU A 430 1.07 8.74 8.83
N GLU A 431 1.98 7.81 9.09
CA GLU A 431 3.37 8.11 9.52
C GLU A 431 3.42 9.08 10.70
N LYS A 432 2.48 8.93 11.64
CA LYS A 432 2.39 9.75 12.86
C LYS A 432 3.05 9.13 14.08
N GLN A 433 3.33 7.84 14.05
CA GLN A 433 3.95 7.09 15.14
C GLN A 433 5.18 6.33 14.65
N THR A 434 6.18 6.18 15.51
CA THR A 434 7.35 5.34 15.27
C THR A 434 6.91 3.88 15.11
N ILE A 435 7.41 3.24 14.05
CA ILE A 435 7.23 1.80 13.80
C ILE A 435 8.59 1.14 13.88
N VAL A 436 8.81 0.33 14.90
CA VAL A 436 10.01 -0.48 15.03
C VAL A 436 9.79 -1.79 14.28
N ALA A 437 10.64 -2.09 13.32
CA ALA A 437 10.48 -3.24 12.45
C ALA A 437 11.64 -4.22 12.60
N LEU A 438 11.30 -5.51 12.75
CA LEU A 438 12.21 -6.64 12.95
C LEU A 438 12.10 -7.60 11.77
N GLY A 439 13.18 -8.35 11.51
CA GLY A 439 13.21 -9.36 10.45
C GLY A 439 13.79 -8.85 9.13
N ALA A 440 14.16 -9.78 8.27
CA ALA A 440 14.80 -9.50 6.98
C ALA A 440 13.94 -8.65 6.06
N GLY A 441 14.51 -7.58 5.51
CA GLY A 441 13.86 -6.66 4.59
C GLY A 441 12.82 -5.75 5.22
N SER A 442 12.71 -5.73 6.55
CA SER A 442 11.86 -4.79 7.28
C SER A 442 12.51 -3.41 7.39
N ILE A 443 11.67 -2.38 7.57
CA ILE A 443 12.10 -0.98 7.63
C ILE A 443 11.55 -0.34 8.90
N THR A 444 12.45 0.01 9.83
CA THR A 444 12.10 0.82 10.99
C THR A 444 11.94 2.28 10.56
N LYS A 445 10.87 2.92 11.01
CA LYS A 445 10.60 4.35 10.80
C LYS A 445 10.57 5.07 12.15
N ARG A 446 11.52 5.93 12.42
CA ARG A 446 11.49 6.86 13.56
C ARG A 446 10.75 8.12 13.13
N VAL A 447 9.67 8.45 13.81
CA VAL A 447 8.90 9.69 13.62
C VAL A 447 9.25 10.64 14.74
N PHE A 448 9.68 11.85 14.39
CA PHE A 448 10.04 12.91 15.32
C PHE A 448 8.86 13.86 15.59
N PRO A 449 8.84 14.60 16.71
CA PRO A 449 7.75 15.54 17.04
C PRO A 449 7.53 16.63 15.97
N ASP A 450 8.58 17.01 15.25
CA ASP A 450 8.52 17.98 14.14
C ASP A 450 7.97 17.37 12.82
N GLY A 451 7.62 16.08 12.83
CA GLY A 451 7.13 15.35 11.66
C GLY A 451 8.24 14.84 10.72
N ARG A 452 9.51 15.03 11.05
CA ARG A 452 10.65 14.44 10.34
C ARG A 452 10.64 12.92 10.52
N ILE A 453 11.01 12.19 9.47
CA ILE A 453 11.05 10.71 9.48
C ILE A 453 12.42 10.24 9.06
N GLU A 454 13.03 9.43 9.89
CA GLU A 454 14.26 8.71 9.58
C GLU A 454 13.98 7.21 9.47
N ARG A 455 14.77 6.50 8.68
CA ARG A 455 14.57 5.09 8.39
C ARG A 455 15.85 4.29 8.57
N CYS A 456 15.68 3.05 9.03
CA CYS A 456 16.72 2.05 9.12
C CYS A 456 16.22 0.76 8.50
N ASP A 457 16.94 0.26 7.51
CA ASP A 457 16.58 -0.93 6.75
C ASP A 457 17.37 -2.15 7.25
N ASN A 458 16.68 -3.26 7.50
CA ASN A 458 17.32 -4.56 7.62
C ASN A 458 17.66 -5.13 6.24
N VAL A 459 18.75 -5.88 6.13
CA VAL A 459 19.11 -6.57 4.89
C VAL A 459 17.98 -7.51 4.46
N LYS A 460 17.77 -7.63 3.15
CA LYS A 460 16.67 -8.45 2.59
C LYS A 460 17.00 -9.94 2.62
N ASP A 461 18.24 -10.31 2.33
CA ASP A 461 18.67 -11.70 2.27
C ASP A 461 18.61 -12.36 3.66
N VAL A 462 17.97 -13.54 3.73
CA VAL A 462 17.73 -14.29 4.97
C VAL A 462 19.04 -14.75 5.61
N GLY A 463 19.98 -15.27 4.82
CA GLY A 463 21.28 -15.74 5.31
C GLY A 463 22.12 -14.58 5.89
N LEU A 464 22.17 -13.46 5.16
CA LEU A 464 22.86 -12.26 5.62
C LEU A 464 22.19 -11.65 6.85
N TYR A 465 20.87 -11.70 6.97
CA TYR A 465 20.17 -11.22 8.16
C TYR A 465 20.56 -12.02 9.40
N ILE A 466 20.58 -13.36 9.29
CA ILE A 466 21.00 -14.24 10.38
C ILE A 466 22.47 -13.98 10.76
N GLU A 467 23.36 -13.94 9.77
CA GLU A 467 24.81 -13.75 9.98
C GLU A 467 25.12 -12.37 10.60
N LYS A 468 24.39 -11.32 10.14
CA LYS A 468 24.67 -9.93 10.50
C LYS A 468 23.64 -9.33 11.47
N ILE A 469 23.00 -10.15 12.29
CA ILE A 469 21.95 -9.66 13.20
C ILE A 469 22.45 -8.56 14.14
N ASP A 470 23.71 -8.66 14.60
CA ASP A 470 24.30 -7.63 15.46
C ASP A 470 24.48 -6.29 14.71
N GLU A 471 24.80 -6.33 13.40
CA GLU A 471 24.85 -5.13 12.57
C GLU A 471 23.43 -4.51 12.40
N MET A 472 22.40 -5.34 12.25
CA MET A 472 21.01 -4.84 12.16
C MET A 472 20.57 -4.15 13.46
N ILE A 473 20.97 -4.70 14.58
CA ILE A 473 20.74 -4.10 15.90
C ILE A 473 21.50 -2.78 16.02
N GLU A 474 22.78 -2.73 15.61
CA GLU A 474 23.59 -1.52 15.69
C GLU A 474 23.01 -0.37 14.83
N ARG A 475 22.53 -0.65 13.61
CA ARG A 475 21.83 0.34 12.78
C ARG A 475 20.61 0.93 13.48
N LYS A 476 19.89 0.12 14.27
CA LYS A 476 18.75 0.63 15.08
C LYS A 476 19.22 1.50 16.25
N LYS A 477 20.33 1.12 16.90
CA LYS A 477 20.94 1.96 17.94
C LYS A 477 21.33 3.32 17.39
N GLU A 478 21.98 3.36 16.21
CA GLU A 478 22.32 4.61 15.54
C GLU A 478 21.09 5.45 15.22
N LEU A 479 20.00 4.81 14.71
CA LEU A 479 18.73 5.51 14.41
C LEU A 479 18.09 6.12 15.66
N PHE A 480 18.20 5.45 16.82
CA PHE A 480 17.57 5.88 18.08
C PHE A 480 18.56 6.57 19.03
N ALA A 481 19.83 6.70 18.67
CA ALA A 481 20.75 7.58 19.38
C ALA A 481 20.23 9.02 19.32
N GLU A 482 20.36 9.75 20.44
CA GLU A 482 19.89 11.14 20.58
C GLU A 482 20.69 12.12 19.70
#